data_50f5f2a18976ebda02108e81d85dc61b
#
_entry.id   50f5f2a18976ebda02108e81d85dc61b
#
_cell.length_a   1.000
_cell.length_b   1.000
_cell.length_c   1.000
_cell.angle_alpha   90.00
_cell.angle_beta   90.00
_cell.angle_gamma   90.00
#
_symmetry.space_group_name_H-M   'P 1'
#
loop_
_entity.id
_entity.type
_entity.pdbx_description
1 polymer ?
#
loop_
_entity_poly.entity_id
_entity_poly.type
_entity_poly.pdbx_seq_one_letter_code
_entity_poly.pdbx_strand_id
1 'polypeptide(L)'
;LSVLMSIYHKEKPEYFDQAMDSIWEHQTVKPDQVVLVEDGPLTTELYDAIKNWKVKLGEVLDIISLEKNLGTGGAKSIGLEKCKGDYIAVMDTDDISNPERFEKQIKFLEKNTDIDAVGCFLEEINDIFLVLVMYL
;
A
#
# COMPACT_ATOMS: atom_id res chain seq x y z
N LEU A 1 6.18 9.19 -5.93
CA LEU A 1 5.27 8.58 -4.97
C LEU A 1 5.70 7.15 -4.66
N SER A 2 5.90 6.82 -3.38
CA SER A 2 6.02 5.43 -2.90
C SER A 2 4.74 5.00 -2.21
N VAL A 3 4.27 3.76 -2.44
CA VAL A 3 3.22 3.12 -1.63
C VAL A 3 3.88 2.17 -0.65
N LEU A 4 3.54 2.28 0.63
CA LEU A 4 4.08 1.45 1.70
C LEU A 4 3.00 0.52 2.25
N MET A 5 3.24 -0.77 2.16
CA MET A 5 2.34 -1.85 2.60
C MET A 5 3.08 -2.85 3.49
N SER A 6 2.36 -3.51 4.38
CA SER A 6 2.86 -4.66 5.13
C SER A 6 1.84 -5.80 5.07
N ILE A 7 2.32 -7.02 4.90
CA ILE A 7 1.51 -8.23 4.79
C ILE A 7 1.98 -9.28 5.79
N TYR A 8 1.06 -10.02 6.38
CA TYR A 8 1.36 -11.09 7.33
C TYR A 8 0.56 -12.37 7.02
N HIS A 9 0.89 -13.48 7.67
CA HIS A 9 0.39 -14.82 7.34
C HIS A 9 -1.14 -15.04 7.42
N LYS A 10 -1.90 -14.12 8.08
CA LYS A 10 -3.37 -14.23 8.14
C LYS A 10 -4.09 -13.48 7.04
N GLU A 11 -3.35 -12.74 6.21
CA GLU A 11 -3.94 -12.06 5.07
C GLU A 11 -4.45 -13.07 4.05
N LYS A 12 -5.47 -12.66 3.28
CA LYS A 12 -6.02 -13.48 2.20
C LYS A 12 -5.42 -13.03 0.85
N PRO A 13 -4.94 -13.97 0.01
CA PRO A 13 -4.40 -13.64 -1.30
C PRO A 13 -5.35 -12.79 -2.15
N GLU A 14 -6.67 -13.06 -2.07
CA GLU A 14 -7.69 -12.33 -2.83
C GLU A 14 -7.81 -10.86 -2.40
N TYR A 15 -7.64 -10.56 -1.11
CA TYR A 15 -7.66 -9.18 -0.60
C TYR A 15 -6.39 -8.45 -1.00
N PHE A 16 -5.24 -9.11 -0.87
CA PHE A 16 -3.97 -8.57 -1.34
C PHE A 16 -4.00 -8.26 -2.85
N ASP A 17 -4.55 -9.15 -3.67
CA ASP A 17 -4.70 -8.92 -5.11
C ASP A 17 -5.59 -7.70 -5.40
N GLN A 18 -6.71 -7.56 -4.69
CA GLN A 18 -7.61 -6.40 -4.84
C GLN A 18 -6.93 -5.09 -4.39
N ALA A 19 -6.18 -5.12 -3.28
CA ALA A 19 -5.43 -3.97 -2.81
C ALA A 19 -4.39 -3.53 -3.86
N MET A 20 -3.59 -4.47 -4.36
CA MET A 20 -2.57 -4.21 -5.39
C MET A 20 -3.18 -3.69 -6.70
N ASP A 21 -4.28 -4.28 -7.15
CA ASP A 21 -5.02 -3.80 -8.33
C ASP A 21 -5.48 -2.36 -8.14
N SER A 22 -6.00 -2.03 -6.96
CA SER A 22 -6.54 -0.70 -6.65
C SER A 22 -5.45 0.40 -6.63
N ILE A 23 -4.22 0.06 -6.25
CA ILE A 23 -3.11 1.02 -6.21
C ILE A 23 -2.30 1.08 -7.51
N TRP A 24 -2.44 0.08 -8.38
CA TRP A 24 -1.68 0.01 -9.62
C TRP A 24 -2.53 0.21 -10.88
N GLU A 25 -3.54 -0.63 -11.11
CA GLU A 25 -4.31 -0.57 -12.36
C GLU A 25 -5.31 0.58 -12.39
N HIS A 26 -5.92 0.88 -11.25
CA HIS A 26 -7.06 1.78 -11.18
C HIS A 26 -6.72 3.22 -10.73
N GLN A 27 -5.46 3.52 -10.38
CA GLN A 27 -5.09 4.87 -9.98
C GLN A 27 -4.90 5.80 -11.18
N THR A 28 -5.39 7.05 -11.06
CA THR A 28 -5.13 8.14 -12.02
C THR A 28 -3.66 8.57 -12.01
N VAL A 29 -2.98 8.47 -10.85
CA VAL A 29 -1.54 8.67 -10.68
C VAL A 29 -0.95 7.37 -10.16
N LYS A 30 -0.13 6.71 -10.97
CA LYS A 30 0.54 5.47 -10.57
C LYS A 30 1.73 5.75 -9.65
N PRO A 31 1.98 4.86 -8.66
CA PRO A 31 3.20 4.97 -7.87
C PRO A 31 4.45 4.64 -8.69
N ASP A 32 5.55 5.30 -8.37
CA ASP A 32 6.88 5.00 -8.93
C ASP A 32 7.52 3.80 -8.19
N GLN A 33 7.04 3.51 -6.98
CA GLN A 33 7.54 2.45 -6.12
C GLN A 33 6.42 1.90 -5.23
N VAL A 34 6.39 0.59 -5.07
CA VAL A 34 5.60 -0.10 -4.04
C VAL A 34 6.57 -0.84 -3.13
N VAL A 35 6.60 -0.49 -1.86
CA VAL A 35 7.39 -1.17 -0.82
C VAL A 35 6.45 -2.10 -0.05
N LEU A 36 6.62 -3.40 -0.23
CA LEU A 36 5.88 -4.44 0.47
C LEU A 36 6.76 -5.12 1.51
N VAL A 37 6.37 -5.03 2.77
CA VAL A 37 7.07 -5.71 3.87
C VAL A 37 6.33 -7.00 4.23
N GLU A 38 6.98 -8.14 4.03
CA GLU A 38 6.54 -9.44 4.53
C GLU A 38 6.84 -9.51 6.03
N ASP A 39 5.82 -9.32 6.86
CA ASP A 39 5.93 -9.25 8.32
C ASP A 39 5.99 -10.66 8.93
N GLY A 40 7.13 -11.30 8.80
CA GLY A 40 7.41 -12.67 9.14
C GLY A 40 7.04 -13.66 8.03
N PRO A 41 7.22 -14.98 8.27
CA PRO A 41 6.89 -16.02 7.29
C PRO A 41 5.41 -15.97 6.88
N LEU A 42 5.16 -16.10 5.58
CA LEU A 42 3.82 -16.09 4.98
C LEU A 42 3.37 -17.50 4.56
N THR A 43 2.12 -17.62 4.14
CA THR A 43 1.60 -18.84 3.52
C THR A 43 2.13 -18.99 2.08
N THR A 44 2.10 -20.21 1.55
CA THR A 44 2.52 -20.50 0.16
C THR A 44 1.70 -19.69 -0.83
N GLU A 45 0.38 -19.58 -0.59
CA GLU A 45 -0.57 -18.87 -1.44
C GLU A 45 -0.26 -17.36 -1.50
N LEU A 46 0.14 -16.75 -0.36
CA LEU A 46 0.57 -15.36 -0.31
C LEU A 46 1.89 -15.15 -1.05
N TYR A 47 2.85 -16.04 -0.88
CA TYR A 47 4.10 -15.97 -1.66
C TYR A 47 3.86 -16.08 -3.16
N ASP A 48 2.94 -16.93 -3.60
CA ASP A 48 2.57 -17.08 -5.01
C ASP A 48 1.92 -15.79 -5.55
N ALA A 49 1.00 -15.20 -4.79
CA ALA A 49 0.38 -13.91 -5.15
C ALA A 49 1.44 -12.79 -5.26
N ILE A 50 2.32 -12.66 -4.27
CA ILE A 50 3.41 -11.67 -4.28
C ILE A 50 4.34 -11.88 -5.47
N LYS A 51 4.69 -13.12 -5.77
CA LYS A 51 5.52 -13.45 -6.94
C LYS A 51 4.87 -13.03 -8.25
N ASN A 52 3.56 -13.26 -8.41
CA ASN A 52 2.82 -12.83 -9.59
C ASN A 52 2.87 -11.31 -9.76
N TRP A 53 2.67 -10.56 -8.68
CA TRP A 53 2.80 -9.10 -8.68
C TRP A 53 4.23 -8.65 -8.96
N LYS A 54 5.24 -9.33 -8.43
CA LYS A 54 6.65 -9.02 -8.73
C LYS A 54 6.98 -9.22 -10.21
N VAL A 55 6.44 -10.25 -10.85
CA VAL A 55 6.57 -10.44 -12.31
C VAL A 55 5.91 -9.30 -13.09
N LYS A 56 4.73 -8.84 -12.64
CA LYS A 56 3.97 -7.78 -13.31
C LYS A 56 4.60 -6.39 -13.14
N LEU A 57 5.07 -6.05 -11.94
CA LEU A 57 5.60 -4.72 -11.60
C LEU A 57 7.12 -4.59 -11.78
N GLY A 58 7.85 -5.69 -11.83
CA GLY A 58 9.31 -5.67 -11.97
C GLY A 58 9.99 -4.87 -10.85
N GLU A 59 10.79 -3.89 -11.23
CA GLU A 59 11.58 -3.06 -10.31
C GLU A 59 10.72 -2.06 -9.50
N VAL A 60 9.46 -1.85 -9.87
CA VAL A 60 8.56 -0.96 -9.11
C VAL A 60 8.17 -1.58 -7.76
N LEU A 61 8.09 -2.92 -7.66
CA LEU A 61 7.78 -3.61 -6.41
C LEU A 61 9.06 -4.02 -5.68
N ASP A 62 9.36 -3.33 -4.59
CA ASP A 62 10.42 -3.69 -3.63
C ASP A 62 9.82 -4.56 -2.51
N ILE A 63 10.38 -5.75 -2.30
CA ILE A 63 9.94 -6.71 -1.27
C ILE A 63 10.99 -6.78 -0.17
N ILE A 64 10.55 -6.67 1.09
CA ILE A 64 11.38 -6.78 2.29
C ILE A 64 10.83 -7.93 3.14
N SER A 65 11.59 -8.99 3.30
CA SER A 65 11.18 -10.15 4.10
C SER A 65 11.77 -10.07 5.51
N LEU A 66 10.92 -10.11 6.53
CA LEU A 66 11.32 -10.15 7.93
C LEU A 66 11.35 -11.59 8.45
N GLU A 67 12.33 -11.92 9.27
CA GLU A 67 12.43 -13.27 9.86
C GLU A 67 11.31 -13.61 10.84
N LYS A 68 10.71 -12.57 11.46
CA LYS A 68 9.63 -12.71 12.44
C LYS A 68 8.63 -11.57 12.30
N ASN A 69 7.41 -11.83 12.74
CA ASN A 69 6.36 -10.82 12.81
C ASN A 69 6.71 -9.76 13.87
N LEU A 70 6.75 -8.50 13.45
CA LEU A 70 6.99 -7.31 14.29
C LEU A 70 5.72 -6.48 14.50
N GLY A 71 4.61 -6.89 13.88
CA GLY A 71 3.37 -6.12 13.82
C GLY A 71 3.43 -5.00 12.77
N THR A 72 2.25 -4.53 12.37
CA THR A 72 2.07 -3.53 11.30
C THR A 72 2.97 -2.30 11.48
N GLY A 73 3.05 -1.74 12.69
CA GLY A 73 3.89 -0.56 12.96
C GLY A 73 5.37 -0.84 12.81
N GLY A 74 5.86 -1.96 13.33
CA GLY A 74 7.26 -2.38 13.21
C GLY A 74 7.66 -2.66 11.76
N ALA A 75 6.83 -3.40 11.03
CA ALA A 75 7.04 -3.71 9.63
C ALA A 75 7.05 -2.43 8.78
N LYS A 76 6.05 -1.56 8.93
CA LYS A 76 5.97 -0.30 8.17
C LYS A 76 7.11 0.66 8.50
N SER A 77 7.62 0.68 9.74
CA SER A 77 8.82 1.48 10.09
C SER A 77 10.05 1.05 9.29
N ILE A 78 10.26 -0.26 9.13
CA ILE A 78 11.38 -0.78 8.32
C ILE A 78 11.16 -0.47 6.84
N GLY A 79 9.95 -0.64 6.34
CA GLY A 79 9.60 -0.32 4.96
C GLY A 79 9.77 1.15 4.62
N LEU A 80 9.45 2.04 5.56
CA LEU A 80 9.57 3.49 5.40
C LEU A 80 11.00 3.92 5.01
N GLU A 81 12.01 3.29 5.59
CA GLU A 81 13.42 3.57 5.28
C GLU A 81 13.81 3.22 3.83
N LYS A 82 13.00 2.42 3.14
CA LYS A 82 13.20 2.01 1.74
C LYS A 82 12.39 2.82 0.74
N CYS A 83 11.45 3.63 1.20
CA CYS A 83 10.69 4.52 0.34
C CYS A 83 11.59 5.62 -0.23
N LYS A 84 11.49 5.84 -1.54
CA LYS A 84 12.31 6.81 -2.31
C LYS A 84 11.52 8.00 -2.82
N GLY A 85 10.19 7.92 -2.79
CA GLY A 85 9.32 9.00 -3.27
C GLY A 85 9.23 10.17 -2.29
N ASP A 86 9.04 11.37 -2.81
CA ASP A 86 8.80 12.58 -2.00
C ASP A 86 7.50 12.48 -1.19
N TYR A 87 6.54 11.70 -1.69
CA TYR A 87 5.29 11.36 -1.02
C TYR A 87 5.23 9.87 -0.74
N ILE A 88 4.71 9.53 0.44
CA ILE A 88 4.53 8.14 0.86
C ILE A 88 3.06 7.91 1.19
N ALA A 89 2.41 7.05 0.40
CA ALA A 89 1.06 6.59 0.68
C ALA A 89 1.10 5.29 1.48
N VAL A 90 0.65 5.34 2.72
CA VAL A 90 0.50 4.13 3.54
C VAL A 90 -0.81 3.45 3.19
N MET A 91 -0.78 2.13 3.00
CA MET A 91 -1.93 1.32 2.65
C MET A 91 -1.90 -0.04 3.36
N ASP A 92 -3.06 -0.53 3.75
CA ASP A 92 -3.20 -1.90 4.25
C ASP A 92 -3.50 -2.86 3.08
N THR A 93 -3.12 -4.12 3.25
CA THR A 93 -3.18 -5.13 2.18
C THR A 93 -4.57 -5.74 1.99
N ASP A 94 -5.53 -5.35 2.81
CA ASP A 94 -6.95 -5.70 2.75
C ASP A 94 -7.87 -4.52 2.42
N ASP A 95 -7.30 -3.34 2.11
CA ASP A 95 -8.03 -2.14 1.72
C ASP A 95 -8.08 -1.95 0.19
N ILE A 96 -9.11 -1.26 -0.30
CA ILE A 96 -9.24 -0.84 -1.70
C ILE A 96 -9.06 0.68 -1.79
N SER A 97 -8.13 1.13 -2.60
CA SER A 97 -7.87 2.55 -2.82
C SER A 97 -8.82 3.14 -3.88
N ASN A 98 -9.44 4.29 -3.56
CA ASN A 98 -10.19 5.02 -4.57
C ASN A 98 -9.26 5.44 -5.74
N PRO A 99 -9.71 5.37 -7.00
CA PRO A 99 -8.88 5.66 -8.18
C PRO A 99 -8.20 7.03 -8.19
N GLU A 100 -8.80 8.04 -7.59
CA GLU A 100 -8.24 9.40 -7.56
C GLU A 100 -7.51 9.72 -6.24
N ARG A 101 -7.34 8.75 -5.34
CA ARG A 101 -6.79 9.00 -4.00
C ARG A 101 -5.43 9.66 -4.07
N PHE A 102 -4.47 9.06 -4.76
CA PHE A 102 -3.10 9.57 -4.79
C PHE A 102 -3.03 10.95 -5.43
N GLU A 103 -3.71 11.14 -6.56
CA GLU A 103 -3.76 12.44 -7.23
C GLU A 103 -4.31 13.55 -6.32
N LYS A 104 -5.41 13.27 -5.61
CA LYS A 104 -6.06 14.24 -4.74
C LYS A 104 -5.23 14.58 -3.51
N GLN A 105 -4.64 13.56 -2.87
CA GLN A 105 -3.79 13.75 -1.69
C GLN A 105 -2.50 14.51 -2.03
N ILE A 106 -1.84 14.18 -3.14
CA ILE A 106 -0.64 14.90 -3.59
C ILE A 106 -0.97 16.36 -3.90
N LYS A 107 -2.01 16.62 -4.70
CA LYS A 107 -2.45 18.00 -5.01
C LYS A 107 -2.81 18.80 -3.78
N PHE A 108 -3.37 18.15 -2.76
CA PHE A 108 -3.67 18.82 -1.50
C PHE A 108 -2.40 19.21 -0.75
N LEU A 109 -1.44 18.32 -0.61
CA LEU A 109 -0.15 18.59 0.05
C LEU A 109 0.66 19.65 -0.69
N GLU A 110 0.69 19.63 -2.03
CA GLU A 110 1.37 20.65 -2.85
C GLU A 110 0.79 22.06 -2.67
N LYS A 111 -0.51 22.16 -2.39
CA LYS A 111 -1.17 23.46 -2.16
C LYS A 111 -1.07 23.95 -0.71
N ASN A 112 -0.82 23.06 0.23
CA ASN A 112 -0.80 23.35 1.67
C ASN A 112 0.56 22.91 2.24
N THR A 113 1.59 23.69 1.93
CA THR A 113 2.99 23.35 2.24
C THR A 113 3.34 23.39 3.74
N ASP A 114 2.43 23.83 4.57
CA ASP A 114 2.50 23.79 6.04
C ASP A 114 1.91 22.50 6.64
N ILE A 115 1.41 21.59 5.78
CA ILE A 115 0.82 20.31 6.18
C ILE A 115 1.75 19.17 5.74
N ASP A 116 2.18 18.34 6.70
CA ASP A 116 3.08 17.22 6.47
C ASP A 116 2.35 15.89 6.16
N ALA A 117 1.08 15.75 6.56
CA ALA A 117 0.31 14.54 6.36
C ALA A 117 -1.18 14.82 6.10
N VAL A 118 -1.78 14.00 5.24
CA VAL A 118 -3.21 14.03 4.93
C VAL A 118 -3.79 12.63 5.04
N GLY A 119 -4.94 12.53 5.73
CA GLY A 119 -5.73 11.29 5.82
C GLY A 119 -6.84 11.25 4.77
N CYS A 120 -7.62 10.18 4.84
CA CYS A 120 -8.85 10.00 4.07
C CYS A 120 -9.91 9.34 4.96
N PHE A 121 -11.16 9.38 4.52
CA PHE A 121 -12.23 8.62 5.15
C PHE A 121 -12.18 7.17 4.65
N LEU A 122 -12.64 6.26 5.49
CA LEU A 122 -12.84 4.85 5.19
C LEU A 122 -14.34 4.58 5.10
N GLU A 123 -14.74 3.79 4.10
CA GLU A 123 -16.08 3.24 4.00
C GLU A 123 -15.96 1.72 4.07
N GLU A 124 -16.74 1.10 4.96
CA GLU A 124 -16.81 -0.35 5.10
C GLU A 124 -17.76 -0.92 4.03
N ILE A 125 -17.27 -1.84 3.20
CA ILE A 125 -18.06 -2.51 2.16
C ILE A 125 -17.96 -4.02 2.36
N ASN A 126 -19.01 -4.66 2.86
CA ASN A 126 -19.14 -6.13 2.92
C ASN A 126 -17.87 -6.84 3.46
N ASP A 127 -17.38 -6.42 4.62
CA ASP A 127 -16.14 -6.89 5.26
C ASP A 127 -14.83 -6.45 4.56
N ILE A 128 -14.90 -5.55 3.59
CA ILE A 128 -13.76 -4.91 2.92
C ILE A 128 -13.85 -3.40 3.15
N PHE A 129 -12.73 -2.75 3.44
CA PHE A 129 -12.68 -1.29 3.59
C PHE A 129 -12.38 -0.61 2.26
N LEU A 130 -13.24 0.30 1.83
CA LEU A 130 -12.97 1.21 0.72
C LEU A 130 -12.34 2.49 1.29
N VAL A 131 -11.11 2.76 0.91
CA VAL A 131 -10.45 4.02 1.24
C VAL A 131 -10.98 5.12 0.35
N LEU A 132 -11.95 5.89 0.84
CA LEU A 132 -12.48 7.07 0.17
C LEU A 132 -11.65 8.30 0.49
N VAL A 133 -11.24 9.02 -0.55
CA VAL A 133 -10.73 10.38 -0.38
C VAL A 133 -11.91 11.32 -0.31
N MET A 134 -12.23 11.82 0.88
CA MET A 134 -13.11 12.96 1.00
C MET A 134 -12.29 14.22 1.26
N TYR A 135 -12.66 15.30 0.57
CA TYR A 135 -12.09 16.62 0.81
C TYR A 135 -12.58 17.14 2.16
N LEU A 136 -11.70 17.72 2.93
CA LEU A 136 -12.05 18.67 3.98
C LEU A 136 -12.37 20.01 3.35
#